data_b79fd45d33723be09adfd5d62e8dd9f2
#
_entry.id   b79fd45d33723be09adfd5d62e8dd9f2
#
_cell.length_a   1.000
_cell.length_b   1.000
_cell.length_c   1.000
_cell.angle_alpha   90.00
_cell.angle_beta   90.00
_cell.angle_gamma   90.00
#
_symmetry.space_group_name_H-M   'P 1'
#
loop_
_entity.id
_entity.type
_entity.pdbx_description
1 polymer ?
#
loop_
_entity_poly.entity_id
_entity_poly.type
_entity_poly.pdbx_seq_one_letter_code
_entity_poly.pdbx_strand_id
1 'polypeptide(L)'
;MLITRYILKHHRVANCSYLINFAKLLSSNNRVRIMDPDVKYREDPVVIKLDNDLFKSIFTPELDYLVEIFAKYKYEVRIAGGAVRDLVMGKKPTDLDFATVATPQEMKNMFDAENIRMINMNGEKHGTITARINNQENFECTTLRIDVVTDGRHAEVEFTKDWLLDANRRDLTINSMFLGLDGSIFDYFYGYEDLLERKVRFVGNADKRIKEDFLRILRYFRFYGRISNDPDKHDDKTIQIISNNVEGLQNISGERIWVELKKILQGNYAEELMLKMADCGISTFIGLPETPNTEEFKRLKENKIQNVDYNPMTLMCALLYTPEDALKLHERLKFSAYERDLMYFIMKSRETDQDLDNLLTFQQMCLQTFIGKPKDVKEYVEEFLKFLCKKDLYEKLKEWQIPRFPIDGSTLKQHGCPSGKIMGTIFSKLKEIWAQNEFKSTSDELLNELPKILKELNIVDGKQVKKART
;
A
#
# COMPACT_ATOMS: atom_id res chain seq x y z
N MET A 1 -13.17 -29.69 -31.08
CA MET A 1 -12.80 -28.96 -32.31
C MET A 1 -13.37 -29.59 -33.59
N LEU A 2 -13.56 -30.91 -33.72
CA LEU A 2 -14.17 -31.57 -34.88
C LEU A 2 -15.70 -31.49 -34.90
N ILE A 3 -16.36 -31.51 -33.76
CA ILE A 3 -17.83 -31.44 -33.65
C ILE A 3 -18.34 -30.02 -33.99
N THR A 4 -17.62 -28.96 -33.66
CA THR A 4 -17.99 -27.58 -33.95
C THR A 4 -17.96 -27.27 -35.45
N ARG A 5 -17.06 -27.93 -36.23
CA ARG A 5 -17.01 -27.76 -37.68
C ARG A 5 -18.12 -28.53 -38.43
N TYR A 6 -18.68 -29.59 -37.84
CA TYR A 6 -19.74 -30.36 -38.44
C TYR A 6 -21.11 -29.65 -38.36
N ILE A 7 -21.36 -28.95 -37.28
CA ILE A 7 -22.63 -28.22 -37.01
C ILE A 7 -22.77 -26.98 -37.91
N LEU A 8 -21.66 -26.29 -38.23
CA LEU A 8 -21.68 -25.05 -39.05
C LEU A 8 -21.90 -25.31 -40.54
N LYS A 9 -21.81 -26.56 -41.01
CA LYS A 9 -21.91 -26.89 -42.45
C LYS A 9 -23.30 -27.30 -42.93
N HIS A 10 -24.25 -27.58 -42.03
CA HIS A 10 -25.56 -28.17 -42.42
C HIS A 10 -26.84 -27.50 -41.96
N HIS A 11 -26.79 -26.34 -41.26
CA HIS A 11 -28.04 -25.62 -40.93
C HIS A 11 -28.00 -24.15 -41.32
N ARG A 12 -28.48 -23.83 -42.49
CA ARG A 12 -29.09 -22.50 -42.76
C ARG A 12 -30.46 -22.51 -42.08
N VAL A 13 -30.68 -21.49 -41.19
CA VAL A 13 -31.87 -21.25 -40.39
C VAL A 13 -31.91 -22.09 -39.08
N ALA A 14 -31.05 -21.80 -38.14
CA ALA A 14 -31.33 -22.13 -36.74
C ALA A 14 -31.81 -20.86 -36.05
N ASN A 15 -32.97 -20.93 -35.44
CA ASN A 15 -33.63 -19.88 -34.68
C ASN A 15 -32.64 -19.25 -33.65
N CYS A 16 -32.61 -17.93 -33.56
CA CYS A 16 -31.79 -17.16 -32.62
C CYS A 16 -31.93 -17.64 -31.16
N SER A 17 -33.09 -18.21 -30.81
CA SER A 17 -33.37 -18.86 -29.51
C SER A 17 -32.51 -20.10 -29.26
N TYR A 18 -32.10 -20.86 -30.28
CA TYR A 18 -31.25 -22.04 -30.12
C TYR A 18 -29.79 -21.65 -29.82
N LEU A 19 -29.31 -20.60 -30.48
CA LEU A 19 -27.94 -20.08 -30.21
C LEU A 19 -27.84 -19.44 -28.83
N ILE A 20 -28.90 -18.74 -28.38
CA ILE A 20 -28.97 -18.18 -27.05
C ILE A 20 -29.02 -19.28 -25.97
N ASN A 21 -29.79 -20.35 -26.22
CA ASN A 21 -29.84 -21.49 -25.27
C ASN A 21 -28.54 -22.30 -25.26
N PHE A 22 -27.87 -22.45 -26.40
CA PHE A 22 -26.58 -23.14 -26.47
C PHE A 22 -25.46 -22.32 -25.81
N ALA A 23 -25.46 -21.00 -25.99
CA ALA A 23 -24.55 -20.08 -25.26
C ALA A 23 -24.80 -20.09 -23.76
N LYS A 24 -26.08 -20.14 -23.32
CA LYS A 24 -26.45 -20.32 -21.91
C LYS A 24 -26.00 -21.68 -21.38
N LEU A 25 -26.10 -22.74 -22.16
CA LEU A 25 -25.66 -24.09 -21.78
C LEU A 25 -24.13 -24.20 -21.67
N LEU A 26 -23.39 -23.58 -22.57
CA LEU A 26 -21.91 -23.49 -22.50
C LEU A 26 -21.48 -22.63 -21.30
N SER A 27 -22.17 -21.51 -21.04
CA SER A 27 -21.96 -20.68 -19.86
C SER A 27 -22.26 -21.44 -18.57
N SER A 28 -23.37 -22.19 -18.52
CA SER A 28 -23.72 -23.01 -17.35
C SER A 28 -22.73 -24.16 -17.11
N ASN A 29 -22.24 -24.82 -18.19
CA ASN A 29 -21.22 -25.86 -18.06
C ASN A 29 -19.86 -25.32 -17.58
N ASN A 30 -19.45 -24.12 -18.02
CA ASN A 30 -18.27 -23.45 -17.48
C ASN A 30 -18.46 -23.03 -16.02
N ARG A 31 -19.64 -22.54 -15.63
CA ARG A 31 -19.95 -22.24 -14.24
C ARG A 31 -19.83 -23.47 -13.35
N VAL A 32 -20.42 -24.57 -13.73
CA VAL A 32 -20.36 -25.86 -12.99
C VAL A 32 -18.92 -26.38 -12.85
N ARG A 33 -18.05 -26.11 -13.82
CA ARG A 33 -16.65 -26.54 -13.78
C ARG A 33 -15.76 -25.65 -12.90
N ILE A 34 -16.10 -24.36 -12.74
CA ILE A 34 -15.23 -23.35 -12.14
C ILE A 34 -15.73 -22.99 -10.72
N MET A 35 -17.04 -23.00 -10.50
CA MET A 35 -17.61 -22.66 -9.21
C MET A 35 -17.65 -23.89 -8.31
N ASP A 36 -17.35 -23.67 -7.04
CA ASP A 36 -17.57 -24.66 -5.99
C ASP A 36 -19.09 -24.89 -5.84
N PRO A 37 -19.57 -26.14 -5.90
CA PRO A 37 -21.00 -26.47 -5.81
C PRO A 37 -21.68 -25.96 -4.54
N ASP A 38 -20.93 -25.82 -3.45
CA ASP A 38 -21.45 -25.38 -2.15
C ASP A 38 -21.53 -23.85 -2.00
N VAL A 39 -21.02 -23.09 -2.99
CA VAL A 39 -21.03 -21.62 -2.95
C VAL A 39 -22.41 -21.09 -3.34
N LYS A 40 -23.05 -20.41 -2.38
CA LYS A 40 -24.31 -19.72 -2.61
C LYS A 40 -24.09 -18.43 -3.36
N TYR A 41 -24.86 -18.21 -4.41
CA TYR A 41 -24.87 -16.96 -5.18
C TYR A 41 -26.31 -16.61 -5.61
N ARG A 42 -26.51 -15.36 -6.04
CA ARG A 42 -27.78 -14.89 -6.58
C ARG A 42 -27.83 -15.14 -8.08
N GLU A 43 -28.95 -15.70 -8.55
CA GLU A 43 -29.25 -15.79 -9.99
C GLU A 43 -29.71 -14.43 -10.55
N ASP A 44 -30.48 -13.68 -9.77
CA ASP A 44 -30.83 -12.29 -10.04
C ASP A 44 -29.97 -11.38 -9.12
N PRO A 45 -28.90 -10.77 -9.68
CA PRO A 45 -27.94 -10.03 -8.89
C PRO A 45 -28.35 -8.60 -8.56
N VAL A 46 -29.40 -8.05 -9.18
CA VAL A 46 -29.80 -6.65 -8.97
C VAL A 46 -30.45 -6.50 -7.60
N VAL A 47 -29.78 -5.83 -6.66
CA VAL A 47 -30.23 -5.72 -5.26
C VAL A 47 -30.85 -4.37 -4.95
N ILE A 48 -30.35 -3.30 -5.52
CA ILE A 48 -30.80 -1.93 -5.30
C ILE A 48 -30.40 -1.03 -6.47
N LYS A 49 -31.07 0.12 -6.60
CA LYS A 49 -30.70 1.18 -7.52
C LYS A 49 -30.30 2.43 -6.75
N LEU A 50 -29.07 2.90 -6.94
CA LEU A 50 -28.61 4.18 -6.42
C LEU A 50 -29.15 5.31 -7.28
N ASP A 51 -29.77 6.30 -6.64
CA ASP A 51 -30.25 7.53 -7.27
C ASP A 51 -30.10 8.71 -6.30
N ASN A 52 -28.91 8.86 -5.75
CA ASN A 52 -28.60 9.94 -4.81
C ASN A 52 -27.58 10.92 -5.42
N ASP A 53 -27.43 12.09 -4.79
CA ASP A 53 -26.53 13.14 -5.26
C ASP A 53 -25.06 12.67 -5.29
N LEU A 54 -24.67 11.79 -4.38
CA LEU A 54 -23.33 11.25 -4.34
C LEU A 54 -23.04 10.40 -5.59
N PHE A 55 -23.97 9.51 -5.97
CA PHE A 55 -23.85 8.73 -7.20
C PHE A 55 -23.83 9.66 -8.44
N LYS A 56 -24.72 10.67 -8.48
CA LYS A 56 -24.73 11.63 -9.59
C LYS A 56 -23.44 12.45 -9.68
N SER A 57 -22.79 12.72 -8.56
CA SER A 57 -21.56 13.52 -8.50
C SER A 57 -20.30 12.86 -9.05
N ILE A 58 -20.32 11.54 -9.35
CA ILE A 58 -19.18 10.87 -9.97
C ILE A 58 -19.14 11.07 -11.50
N PHE A 59 -20.25 11.51 -12.11
CA PHE A 59 -20.33 11.71 -13.56
C PHE A 59 -19.66 13.04 -13.91
N THR A 60 -18.47 12.94 -14.45
CA THR A 60 -17.71 14.04 -15.05
C THR A 60 -17.91 14.00 -16.56
N PRO A 61 -17.66 15.10 -17.28
CA PRO A 61 -17.68 15.08 -18.76
C PRO A 61 -16.78 14.00 -19.36
N GLU A 62 -15.66 13.70 -18.68
CA GLU A 62 -14.70 12.66 -19.07
C GLU A 62 -15.29 11.26 -18.89
N LEU A 63 -16.01 11.01 -17.78
CA LEU A 63 -16.71 9.75 -17.56
C LEU A 63 -17.86 9.58 -18.56
N ASP A 64 -18.66 10.61 -18.77
CA ASP A 64 -19.75 10.56 -19.75
C ASP A 64 -19.23 10.21 -21.14
N TYR A 65 -18.11 10.80 -21.56
CA TYR A 65 -17.49 10.49 -22.84
C TYR A 65 -16.97 9.05 -22.91
N LEU A 66 -16.34 8.53 -21.83
CA LEU A 66 -15.95 7.13 -21.76
C LEU A 66 -17.16 6.20 -21.94
N VAL A 67 -18.27 6.50 -21.28
CA VAL A 67 -19.53 5.74 -21.36
C VAL A 67 -20.08 5.73 -22.78
N GLU A 68 -20.12 6.89 -23.45
CA GLU A 68 -20.55 7.02 -24.85
C GLU A 68 -19.71 6.16 -25.79
N ILE A 69 -18.40 6.10 -25.59
CA ILE A 69 -17.49 5.25 -26.36
C ILE A 69 -17.88 3.77 -26.20
N PHE A 70 -18.00 3.26 -24.96
CA PHE A 70 -18.41 1.89 -24.72
C PHE A 70 -19.79 1.56 -25.33
N ALA A 71 -20.74 2.48 -25.22
CA ALA A 71 -22.06 2.33 -25.80
C ALA A 71 -22.04 2.29 -27.35
N LYS A 72 -21.24 3.16 -27.99
CA LYS A 72 -21.02 3.20 -29.45
C LYS A 72 -20.51 1.87 -29.99
N TYR A 73 -19.58 1.25 -29.29
CA TYR A 73 -19.01 -0.03 -29.67
C TYR A 73 -19.76 -1.25 -29.12
N LYS A 74 -20.87 -1.02 -28.38
CA LYS A 74 -21.76 -2.05 -27.81
C LYS A 74 -21.07 -3.00 -26.83
N TYR A 75 -20.10 -2.50 -26.07
CA TYR A 75 -19.51 -3.22 -24.97
C TYR A 75 -20.14 -2.79 -23.66
N GLU A 76 -20.56 -3.77 -22.86
CA GLU A 76 -21.05 -3.49 -21.51
C GLU A 76 -19.89 -3.13 -20.60
N VAL A 77 -20.07 -2.06 -19.81
CA VAL A 77 -19.11 -1.58 -18.82
C VAL A 77 -19.84 -1.23 -17.53
N ARG A 78 -19.24 -1.60 -16.38
CA ARG A 78 -19.76 -1.28 -15.03
C ARG A 78 -18.63 -0.79 -14.15
N ILE A 79 -18.95 0.08 -13.19
CA ILE A 79 -18.05 0.42 -12.10
C ILE A 79 -17.86 -0.83 -11.22
N ALA A 80 -16.67 -1.05 -10.68
CA ALA A 80 -16.34 -2.29 -9.99
C ALA A 80 -15.63 -2.06 -8.64
N GLY A 81 -15.78 -2.99 -7.73
CA GLY A 81 -14.95 -3.13 -6.55
C GLY A 81 -15.04 -2.01 -5.53
N GLY A 82 -13.93 -1.33 -5.29
CA GLY A 82 -13.79 -0.32 -4.22
C GLY A 82 -14.75 0.84 -4.32
N ALA A 83 -14.96 1.37 -5.52
CA ALA A 83 -15.86 2.49 -5.76
C ALA A 83 -17.33 2.15 -5.44
N VAL A 84 -17.78 0.94 -5.79
CA VAL A 84 -19.13 0.47 -5.48
C VAL A 84 -19.35 0.41 -3.98
N ARG A 85 -18.42 -0.21 -3.25
CA ARG A 85 -18.45 -0.27 -1.79
C ARG A 85 -18.53 1.12 -1.16
N ASP A 86 -17.68 2.06 -1.61
CA ASP A 86 -17.60 3.38 -1.03
C ASP A 86 -18.89 4.19 -1.28
N LEU A 87 -19.47 4.10 -2.48
CA LEU A 87 -20.76 4.73 -2.80
C LEU A 87 -21.91 4.17 -1.96
N VAL A 88 -21.98 2.84 -1.76
CA VAL A 88 -22.97 2.21 -0.88
C VAL A 88 -22.82 2.68 0.57
N MET A 89 -21.57 2.92 1.02
CA MET A 89 -21.28 3.46 2.35
C MET A 89 -21.50 4.98 2.46
N GLY A 90 -21.97 5.66 1.43
CA GLY A 90 -22.16 7.10 1.43
C GLY A 90 -20.85 7.88 1.37
N LYS A 91 -19.76 7.29 0.85
CA LYS A 91 -18.44 7.91 0.71
C LYS A 91 -18.12 8.14 -0.77
N LYS A 92 -17.56 9.32 -1.06
CA LYS A 92 -17.07 9.59 -2.42
C LYS A 92 -15.83 8.71 -2.69
N PRO A 93 -15.83 7.91 -3.78
CA PRO A 93 -14.68 7.13 -4.17
C PRO A 93 -13.53 8.05 -4.61
N THR A 94 -12.29 7.61 -4.36
CA THR A 94 -11.08 8.31 -4.84
C THR A 94 -10.78 7.97 -6.29
N ASP A 95 -11.01 6.72 -6.66
CA ASP A 95 -10.73 6.20 -8.01
C ASP A 95 -11.95 5.42 -8.50
N LEU A 96 -12.20 5.46 -9.81
CA LEU A 96 -13.25 4.69 -10.47
C LEU A 96 -12.61 3.62 -11.35
N ASP A 97 -12.70 2.36 -10.90
CA ASP A 97 -12.32 1.20 -11.68
C ASP A 97 -13.51 0.63 -12.43
N PHE A 98 -13.29 0.23 -13.67
CA PHE A 98 -14.33 -0.33 -14.52
C PHE A 98 -14.04 -1.79 -14.85
N ALA A 99 -15.09 -2.58 -14.92
CA ALA A 99 -15.09 -3.91 -15.48
C ALA A 99 -15.88 -3.92 -16.78
N THR A 100 -15.43 -4.67 -17.78
CA THR A 100 -16.06 -4.73 -19.09
C THR A 100 -15.97 -6.11 -19.74
N VAL A 101 -16.91 -6.40 -20.64
CA VAL A 101 -16.88 -7.61 -21.48
C VAL A 101 -15.92 -7.46 -22.67
N ALA A 102 -15.43 -6.26 -22.96
CA ALA A 102 -14.45 -6.00 -24.03
C ALA A 102 -13.08 -6.59 -23.64
N THR A 103 -12.45 -7.31 -24.54
CA THR A 103 -11.06 -7.79 -24.37
C THR A 103 -10.06 -6.64 -24.46
N PRO A 104 -8.83 -6.80 -23.98
CA PRO A 104 -7.81 -5.74 -24.10
C PRO A 104 -7.58 -5.29 -25.55
N GLN A 105 -7.62 -6.22 -26.51
CA GLN A 105 -7.45 -5.88 -27.92
C GLN A 105 -8.65 -5.09 -28.47
N GLU A 106 -9.86 -5.47 -28.07
CA GLU A 106 -11.08 -4.73 -28.45
C GLU A 106 -11.06 -3.31 -27.85
N MET A 107 -10.64 -3.16 -26.58
CA MET A 107 -10.49 -1.83 -25.95
C MET A 107 -9.43 -0.98 -26.65
N LYS A 108 -8.28 -1.55 -27.00
CA LYS A 108 -7.24 -0.82 -27.75
C LYS A 108 -7.76 -0.33 -29.10
N ASN A 109 -8.39 -1.21 -29.87
CA ASN A 109 -8.94 -0.85 -31.18
C ASN A 109 -10.00 0.27 -31.05
N MET A 110 -10.84 0.20 -30.02
CA MET A 110 -11.86 1.20 -29.73
C MET A 110 -11.25 2.55 -29.36
N PHE A 111 -10.29 2.55 -28.42
CA PHE A 111 -9.63 3.79 -27.95
C PHE A 111 -8.76 4.44 -29.04
N ASP A 112 -8.07 3.64 -29.85
CA ASP A 112 -7.30 4.13 -31.00
C ASP A 112 -8.22 4.81 -32.04
N ALA A 113 -9.38 4.20 -32.35
CA ALA A 113 -10.34 4.74 -33.29
C ALA A 113 -10.95 6.08 -32.82
N GLU A 114 -11.06 6.28 -31.50
CA GLU A 114 -11.54 7.54 -30.89
C GLU A 114 -10.41 8.51 -30.52
N ASN A 115 -9.16 8.22 -30.91
CA ASN A 115 -7.97 9.01 -30.58
C ASN A 115 -7.77 9.18 -29.05
N ILE A 116 -8.15 8.20 -28.25
CA ILE A 116 -7.96 8.20 -26.79
C ILE A 116 -6.56 7.70 -26.47
N ARG A 117 -5.82 8.49 -25.69
CA ARG A 117 -4.51 8.10 -25.22
C ARG A 117 -4.60 6.99 -24.18
N MET A 118 -3.90 5.88 -24.42
CA MET A 118 -3.73 4.81 -23.45
C MET A 118 -2.42 4.99 -22.69
N ILE A 119 -2.45 4.76 -21.39
CA ILE A 119 -1.30 4.87 -20.50
C ILE A 119 -1.18 3.59 -19.67
N ASN A 120 0.00 3.37 -19.07
CA ASN A 120 0.22 2.27 -18.12
C ASN A 120 -0.02 0.86 -18.70
N MET A 121 0.49 0.57 -19.90
CA MET A 121 0.24 -0.68 -20.63
C MET A 121 0.70 -1.97 -19.90
N ASN A 122 1.39 -1.86 -18.75
CA ASN A 122 1.82 -3.03 -17.97
C ASN A 122 0.67 -3.91 -17.45
N GLY A 123 -0.53 -3.34 -17.33
CA GLY A 123 -1.76 -4.04 -16.93
C GLY A 123 -2.38 -4.92 -18.01
N GLU A 124 -2.03 -4.74 -19.29
CA GLU A 124 -2.65 -5.39 -20.44
C GLU A 124 -2.68 -6.92 -20.33
N LYS A 125 -1.57 -7.53 -19.92
CA LYS A 125 -1.48 -8.98 -19.71
C LYS A 125 -2.46 -9.51 -18.67
N HIS A 126 -2.95 -8.65 -17.79
CA HIS A 126 -3.98 -8.98 -16.80
C HIS A 126 -5.37 -8.45 -17.18
N GLY A 127 -5.52 -7.95 -18.38
CA GLY A 127 -6.80 -7.48 -18.90
C GLY A 127 -7.10 -5.99 -18.67
N THR A 128 -6.18 -5.21 -18.09
CA THR A 128 -6.43 -3.80 -17.76
C THR A 128 -5.82 -2.86 -18.79
N ILE A 129 -6.64 -1.95 -19.33
CA ILE A 129 -6.23 -0.84 -20.16
C ILE A 129 -6.62 0.45 -19.44
N THR A 130 -5.69 1.39 -19.32
CA THR A 130 -5.95 2.70 -18.73
C THR A 130 -6.16 3.74 -19.83
N ALA A 131 -7.39 4.23 -19.97
CA ALA A 131 -7.74 5.31 -20.88
C ALA A 131 -7.53 6.68 -20.20
N ARG A 132 -6.83 7.61 -20.88
CA ARG A 132 -6.73 9.01 -20.46
C ARG A 132 -7.63 9.88 -21.30
N ILE A 133 -8.76 10.27 -20.72
CA ILE A 133 -9.79 11.04 -21.41
C ILE A 133 -9.48 12.53 -21.31
N ASN A 134 -9.58 13.25 -22.43
CA ASN A 134 -9.35 14.71 -22.55
C ASN A 134 -8.01 15.19 -21.97
N ASN A 135 -7.02 14.31 -21.79
CA ASN A 135 -5.78 14.57 -21.04
C ASN A 135 -6.01 15.02 -19.58
N GLN A 136 -7.18 14.76 -18.99
CA GLN A 136 -7.56 15.16 -17.63
C GLN A 136 -7.71 13.96 -16.70
N GLU A 137 -8.61 13.03 -16.99
CA GLU A 137 -8.91 11.91 -16.13
C GLU A 137 -8.40 10.57 -16.68
N ASN A 138 -8.02 9.68 -15.78
CA ASN A 138 -7.59 8.32 -16.10
C ASN A 138 -8.62 7.33 -15.60
N PHE A 139 -9.04 6.42 -16.46
CA PHE A 139 -9.97 5.35 -16.12
C PHE A 139 -9.35 4.00 -16.40
N GLU A 140 -9.27 3.15 -15.37
CA GLU A 140 -8.81 1.78 -15.51
C GLU A 140 -9.97 0.88 -15.89
N CYS A 141 -9.93 0.33 -17.12
CA CYS A 141 -10.94 -0.59 -17.64
C CYS A 141 -10.34 -1.99 -17.68
N THR A 142 -10.93 -2.93 -16.94
CA THR A 142 -10.45 -4.30 -16.82
C THR A 142 -11.45 -5.26 -17.46
N THR A 143 -10.97 -6.08 -18.39
CA THR A 143 -11.76 -7.17 -18.98
C THR A 143 -12.16 -8.18 -17.91
N LEU A 144 -13.43 -8.62 -17.92
CA LEU A 144 -13.88 -9.73 -17.09
C LEU A 144 -13.02 -10.97 -17.32
N ARG A 145 -12.60 -11.63 -16.23
CA ARG A 145 -11.66 -12.75 -16.33
C ARG A 145 -11.89 -13.81 -15.26
N ILE A 146 -11.30 -14.95 -15.48
CA ILE A 146 -11.20 -16.08 -14.57
C ILE A 146 -9.72 -16.32 -14.31
N ASP A 147 -9.33 -16.53 -13.08
CA ASP A 147 -7.97 -16.89 -12.72
C ASP A 147 -7.83 -18.43 -12.86
N VAL A 148 -7.07 -18.92 -13.86
CA VAL A 148 -6.98 -20.35 -14.20
C VAL A 148 -5.89 -21.05 -13.38
N VAL A 149 -4.75 -20.38 -13.18
CA VAL A 149 -3.65 -20.86 -12.34
C VAL A 149 -3.19 -19.69 -11.47
N THR A 150 -3.16 -19.89 -10.19
CA THR A 150 -2.68 -18.89 -9.23
C THR A 150 -1.50 -19.45 -8.45
N ASP A 151 -0.30 -18.91 -8.67
CA ASP A 151 0.87 -19.16 -7.84
C ASP A 151 1.28 -17.92 -7.03
N GLY A 152 0.30 -17.10 -6.67
CA GLY A 152 0.48 -15.87 -5.88
C GLY A 152 1.03 -14.67 -6.67
N ARG A 153 1.75 -14.85 -7.78
CA ARG A 153 2.32 -13.75 -8.61
C ARG A 153 1.88 -13.79 -10.07
N HIS A 154 1.64 -14.98 -10.61
CA HIS A 154 1.34 -15.20 -12.01
C HIS A 154 0.02 -15.95 -12.12
N ALA A 155 -1.08 -15.19 -12.16
CA ALA A 155 -2.34 -15.76 -12.59
C ALA A 155 -2.32 -15.82 -14.14
N GLU A 156 -2.37 -17.02 -14.72
CA GLU A 156 -2.84 -17.12 -16.08
C GLU A 156 -4.33 -16.81 -16.07
N VAL A 157 -4.71 -15.76 -16.79
CA VAL A 157 -6.09 -15.31 -16.84
C VAL A 157 -6.74 -15.74 -18.15
N GLU A 158 -7.98 -16.19 -18.04
CA GLU A 158 -8.85 -16.41 -19.19
C GLU A 158 -9.96 -15.35 -19.20
N PHE A 159 -10.13 -14.64 -20.31
CA PHE A 159 -11.16 -13.62 -20.42
C PHE A 159 -12.54 -14.25 -20.59
N THR A 160 -13.51 -13.67 -19.91
CA THR A 160 -14.90 -14.15 -19.93
C THR A 160 -15.85 -12.99 -20.20
N LYS A 161 -17.11 -13.31 -20.56
CA LYS A 161 -18.22 -12.34 -20.60
C LYS A 161 -19.21 -12.56 -19.46
N ASP A 162 -18.88 -13.47 -18.54
CA ASP A 162 -19.74 -13.82 -17.42
C ASP A 162 -19.36 -13.04 -16.17
N TRP A 163 -20.21 -12.12 -15.75
CA TRP A 163 -20.05 -11.26 -14.59
C TRP A 163 -19.98 -12.04 -13.27
N LEU A 164 -20.73 -13.16 -13.17
CA LEU A 164 -20.69 -14.01 -11.97
C LEU A 164 -19.30 -14.65 -11.79
N LEU A 165 -18.68 -15.09 -12.88
CA LEU A 165 -17.35 -15.71 -12.82
C LEU A 165 -16.26 -14.70 -12.43
N ASP A 166 -16.34 -13.45 -12.92
CA ASP A 166 -15.42 -12.40 -12.48
C ASP A 166 -15.66 -12.00 -11.01
N ALA A 167 -16.92 -11.90 -10.58
CA ALA A 167 -17.24 -11.68 -9.16
C ALA A 167 -16.69 -12.81 -8.27
N ASN A 168 -16.82 -14.06 -8.74
CA ASN A 168 -16.38 -15.25 -8.00
C ASN A 168 -14.86 -15.30 -7.76
N ARG A 169 -14.02 -14.74 -8.61
CA ARG A 169 -12.55 -14.73 -8.38
C ARG A 169 -12.09 -13.67 -7.38
N ARG A 170 -12.95 -12.70 -7.00
CA ARG A 170 -12.59 -11.62 -6.09
C ARG A 170 -12.38 -12.13 -4.66
N ASP A 171 -11.71 -11.34 -3.84
CA ASP A 171 -11.34 -11.72 -2.47
C ASP A 171 -12.52 -11.73 -1.50
N LEU A 172 -13.18 -10.57 -1.35
CA LEU A 172 -14.19 -10.32 -0.35
C LEU A 172 -15.53 -9.96 -1.01
N THR A 173 -16.64 -10.37 -0.41
CA THR A 173 -17.99 -10.11 -0.88
C THR A 173 -18.25 -8.63 -1.12
N ILE A 174 -17.81 -7.77 -0.21
CA ILE A 174 -17.92 -6.31 -0.27
C ILE A 174 -17.14 -5.66 -1.43
N ASN A 175 -16.23 -6.38 -2.06
CA ASN A 175 -15.44 -5.93 -3.21
C ASN A 175 -15.83 -6.65 -4.51
N SER A 176 -16.80 -7.57 -4.46
CA SER A 176 -17.23 -8.36 -5.62
C SER A 176 -18.43 -7.79 -6.35
N MET A 177 -18.97 -6.68 -5.87
CA MET A 177 -20.11 -5.98 -6.48
C MET A 177 -19.70 -5.16 -7.69
N PHE A 178 -20.68 -4.95 -8.59
CA PHE A 178 -20.58 -4.02 -9.71
C PHE A 178 -21.73 -3.01 -9.66
N LEU A 179 -21.52 -1.85 -10.25
CA LEU A 179 -22.51 -0.79 -10.34
C LEU A 179 -22.70 -0.38 -11.80
N GLY A 180 -23.91 -0.54 -12.29
CA GLY A 180 -24.32 -0.06 -13.61
C GLY A 180 -24.33 1.46 -13.64
N LEU A 181 -24.15 2.02 -14.83
CA LEU A 181 -24.17 3.46 -15.05
C LEU A 181 -25.56 4.06 -14.88
N ASP A 182 -26.59 3.21 -14.82
CA ASP A 182 -27.97 3.57 -14.47
C ASP A 182 -28.24 3.56 -12.95
N GLY A 183 -27.22 3.27 -12.14
CA GLY A 183 -27.28 3.15 -10.68
C GLY A 183 -27.62 1.76 -10.15
N SER A 184 -27.89 0.77 -10.99
CA SER A 184 -28.21 -0.60 -10.57
C SER A 184 -27.00 -1.29 -9.95
N ILE A 185 -27.09 -1.78 -8.70
CA ILE A 185 -26.05 -2.56 -8.05
C ILE A 185 -26.27 -4.04 -8.36
N PHE A 186 -25.22 -4.66 -8.91
CA PHE A 186 -25.17 -6.10 -9.20
C PHE A 186 -24.30 -6.77 -8.14
N ASP A 187 -24.94 -7.58 -7.30
CA ASP A 187 -24.33 -8.30 -6.20
C ASP A 187 -24.64 -9.79 -6.30
N TYR A 188 -23.65 -10.59 -6.61
CA TYR A 188 -23.80 -12.03 -6.74
C TYR A 188 -23.58 -12.77 -5.41
N PHE A 189 -22.80 -12.22 -4.46
CA PHE A 189 -22.29 -12.94 -3.28
C PHE A 189 -22.66 -12.29 -1.95
N TYR A 190 -23.80 -11.58 -1.89
CA TYR A 190 -24.34 -10.99 -0.66
C TYR A 190 -23.43 -9.91 -0.03
N GLY A 191 -22.60 -9.24 -0.85
CA GLY A 191 -21.71 -8.18 -0.40
C GLY A 191 -22.43 -6.93 0.05
N TYR A 192 -23.63 -6.67 -0.49
CA TYR A 192 -24.46 -5.54 -0.09
C TYR A 192 -24.96 -5.70 1.35
N GLU A 193 -25.50 -6.87 1.71
CA GLU A 193 -25.92 -7.17 3.08
C GLU A 193 -24.73 -7.17 4.04
N ASP A 194 -23.60 -7.78 3.63
CA ASP A 194 -22.38 -7.76 4.44
C ASP A 194 -21.93 -6.33 4.76
N LEU A 195 -22.07 -5.43 3.79
CA LEU A 195 -21.70 -4.04 3.94
C LEU A 195 -22.65 -3.30 4.90
N LEU A 196 -23.97 -3.54 4.80
CA LEU A 196 -24.97 -2.99 5.72
C LEU A 196 -24.75 -3.49 7.16
N GLU A 197 -24.42 -4.77 7.31
CA GLU A 197 -24.14 -5.41 8.60
C GLU A 197 -22.71 -5.18 9.10
N ARG A 198 -21.88 -4.42 8.36
CA ARG A 198 -20.48 -4.15 8.68
C ARG A 198 -19.63 -5.41 8.85
N LYS A 199 -19.94 -6.44 8.10
CA LYS A 199 -19.22 -7.72 8.08
C LYS A 199 -18.22 -7.78 6.93
N VAL A 200 -17.14 -8.51 7.15
CA VAL A 200 -16.13 -8.80 6.12
C VAL A 200 -16.07 -10.31 5.94
N ARG A 201 -16.44 -10.78 4.75
CA ARG A 201 -16.45 -12.20 4.40
C ARG A 201 -15.74 -12.45 3.08
N PHE A 202 -15.10 -13.61 2.96
CA PHE A 202 -14.54 -14.06 1.69
C PHE A 202 -15.63 -14.46 0.70
N VAL A 203 -15.39 -14.28 -0.58
CA VAL A 203 -16.28 -14.82 -1.63
C VAL A 203 -16.18 -16.33 -1.62
N GLY A 204 -17.30 -17.00 -1.39
CA GLY A 204 -17.36 -18.46 -1.38
C GLY A 204 -16.60 -19.10 -0.22
N ASN A 205 -15.73 -20.07 -0.49
CA ASN A 205 -14.97 -20.80 0.51
C ASN A 205 -13.71 -20.06 0.92
N ALA A 206 -13.60 -19.60 2.17
CA ALA A 206 -12.49 -18.80 2.67
C ALA A 206 -11.13 -19.51 2.57
N ASP A 207 -11.07 -20.82 2.90
CA ASP A 207 -9.81 -21.59 2.83
C ASP A 207 -9.29 -21.67 1.40
N LYS A 208 -10.16 -21.93 0.45
CA LYS A 208 -9.83 -21.96 -0.97
C LYS A 208 -9.38 -20.58 -1.46
N ARG A 209 -10.09 -19.51 -1.06
CA ARG A 209 -9.74 -18.14 -1.44
C ARG A 209 -8.38 -17.69 -0.91
N ILE A 210 -8.05 -18.05 0.31
CA ILE A 210 -6.74 -17.73 0.92
C ILE A 210 -5.63 -18.48 0.19
N LYS A 211 -5.82 -19.76 -0.13
CA LYS A 211 -4.82 -20.59 -0.83
C LYS A 211 -4.52 -20.12 -2.26
N GLU A 212 -5.45 -19.45 -2.92
CA GLU A 212 -5.20 -18.83 -4.24
C GLU A 212 -4.24 -17.62 -4.16
N ASP A 213 -4.30 -16.83 -3.10
CA ASP A 213 -3.37 -15.72 -2.81
C ASP A 213 -3.36 -15.44 -1.30
N PHE A 214 -2.31 -15.88 -0.62
CA PHE A 214 -2.18 -15.71 0.83
C PHE A 214 -2.16 -14.24 1.29
N LEU A 215 -1.89 -13.26 0.39
CA LEU A 215 -2.03 -11.85 0.70
C LEU A 215 -3.47 -11.49 1.12
N ARG A 216 -4.47 -12.27 0.73
CA ARG A 216 -5.86 -12.08 1.11
C ARG A 216 -6.08 -12.16 2.62
N ILE A 217 -5.19 -12.81 3.38
CA ILE A 217 -5.16 -12.78 4.85
C ILE A 217 -5.00 -11.32 5.33
N LEU A 218 -3.97 -10.62 4.85
CA LEU A 218 -3.73 -9.23 5.26
C LEU A 218 -4.83 -8.28 4.72
N ARG A 219 -5.34 -8.58 3.53
CA ARG A 219 -6.46 -7.83 2.96
C ARG A 219 -7.73 -7.96 3.80
N TYR A 220 -8.00 -9.14 4.38
CA TYR A 220 -9.10 -9.32 5.33
C TYR A 220 -8.98 -8.34 6.51
N PHE A 221 -7.84 -8.29 7.19
CA PHE A 221 -7.63 -7.37 8.31
C PHE A 221 -7.71 -5.90 7.88
N ARG A 222 -7.12 -5.54 6.73
CA ARG A 222 -7.23 -4.18 6.20
C ARG A 222 -8.68 -3.75 5.98
N PHE A 223 -9.48 -4.60 5.35
CA PHE A 223 -10.89 -4.28 5.08
C PHE A 223 -11.74 -4.39 6.33
N TYR A 224 -11.38 -5.25 7.27
CA TYR A 224 -12.04 -5.31 8.57
C TYR A 224 -11.93 -3.95 9.30
N GLY A 225 -10.74 -3.38 9.43
CA GLY A 225 -10.56 -2.05 9.99
C GLY A 225 -11.27 -0.92 9.23
N ARG A 226 -11.51 -1.10 7.92
CA ARG A 226 -12.23 -0.11 7.12
C ARG A 226 -13.75 -0.19 7.26
N ILE A 227 -14.30 -1.37 7.51
CA ILE A 227 -15.74 -1.67 7.42
C ILE A 227 -16.38 -1.91 8.77
N SER A 228 -15.74 -2.68 9.65
CA SER A 228 -16.32 -3.04 10.96
C SER A 228 -16.50 -1.83 11.86
N ASN A 229 -17.52 -1.88 12.71
CA ASN A 229 -17.72 -0.91 13.80
C ASN A 229 -17.18 -1.43 15.14
N ASP A 230 -16.66 -2.66 15.18
CA ASP A 230 -16.16 -3.32 16.37
C ASP A 230 -14.86 -4.05 16.03
N PRO A 231 -13.74 -3.77 16.74
CA PRO A 231 -12.44 -4.35 16.44
C PRO A 231 -12.34 -5.85 16.68
N ASP A 232 -13.18 -6.41 17.57
CA ASP A 232 -13.03 -7.78 18.07
C ASP A 232 -14.10 -8.75 17.56
N LYS A 233 -15.12 -8.23 16.86
CA LYS A 233 -16.26 -9.05 16.38
C LYS A 233 -15.95 -9.80 15.09
N HIS A 234 -14.84 -10.52 15.09
CA HIS A 234 -14.48 -11.40 13.99
C HIS A 234 -15.35 -12.67 13.96
N ASP A 235 -15.54 -13.25 12.76
CA ASP A 235 -16.11 -14.58 12.64
C ASP A 235 -15.07 -15.64 13.01
N ASP A 236 -15.36 -16.44 14.05
CA ASP A 236 -14.42 -17.43 14.62
C ASP A 236 -13.95 -18.43 13.57
N LYS A 237 -14.83 -18.85 12.64
CA LYS A 237 -14.48 -19.78 11.57
C LYS A 237 -13.48 -19.13 10.60
N THR A 238 -13.68 -17.88 10.26
CA THR A 238 -12.78 -17.12 9.39
C THR A 238 -11.41 -16.96 10.05
N ILE A 239 -11.36 -16.60 11.33
CA ILE A 239 -10.10 -16.50 12.10
C ILE A 239 -9.37 -17.84 12.15
N GLN A 240 -10.08 -18.94 12.43
CA GLN A 240 -9.50 -20.28 12.46
C GLN A 240 -8.92 -20.67 11.08
N ILE A 241 -9.62 -20.37 9.99
CA ILE A 241 -9.12 -20.63 8.63
C ILE A 241 -7.88 -19.78 8.34
N ILE A 242 -7.87 -18.51 8.73
CA ILE A 242 -6.70 -17.63 8.60
C ILE A 242 -5.52 -18.25 9.34
N SER A 243 -5.67 -18.59 10.64
CA SER A 243 -4.61 -19.16 11.46
C SER A 243 -4.04 -20.46 10.88
N ASN A 244 -4.88 -21.28 10.25
CA ASN A 244 -4.45 -22.51 9.60
C ASN A 244 -3.67 -22.30 8.29
N ASN A 245 -3.66 -21.08 7.74
CA ASN A 245 -3.06 -20.77 6.44
C ASN A 245 -1.98 -19.69 6.49
N VAL A 246 -1.59 -19.20 7.68
CA VAL A 246 -0.63 -18.10 7.82
C VAL A 246 0.74 -18.42 7.25
N GLU A 247 1.15 -19.68 7.26
CA GLU A 247 2.43 -20.14 6.72
C GLU A 247 2.59 -19.76 5.24
N GLY A 248 1.48 -19.74 4.49
CA GLY A 248 1.50 -19.35 3.08
C GLY A 248 1.98 -17.92 2.82
N LEU A 249 1.95 -17.03 3.82
CA LEU A 249 2.47 -15.67 3.72
C LEU A 249 3.98 -15.66 3.40
N GLN A 250 4.76 -16.68 3.76
CA GLN A 250 6.17 -16.78 3.42
C GLN A 250 6.43 -16.71 1.91
N ASN A 251 5.47 -17.15 1.08
CA ASN A 251 5.56 -17.15 -0.37
C ASN A 251 5.20 -15.79 -1.00
N ILE A 252 4.68 -14.85 -0.21
CA ILE A 252 4.30 -13.52 -0.68
C ILE A 252 5.51 -12.58 -0.61
N SER A 253 5.71 -11.76 -1.65
CA SER A 253 6.80 -10.79 -1.64
C SER A 253 6.62 -9.74 -0.53
N GLY A 254 7.76 -9.35 0.08
CA GLY A 254 7.76 -8.42 1.20
C GLY A 254 7.12 -7.07 0.87
N GLU A 255 7.33 -6.57 -0.36
CA GLU A 255 6.75 -5.31 -0.83
C GLU A 255 5.21 -5.38 -0.86
N ARG A 256 4.63 -6.51 -1.30
CA ARG A 256 3.16 -6.69 -1.29
C ARG A 256 2.62 -6.71 0.13
N ILE A 257 3.29 -7.42 1.05
CA ILE A 257 2.95 -7.46 2.48
C ILE A 257 2.99 -6.05 3.06
N TRP A 258 4.09 -5.31 2.82
CA TRP A 258 4.26 -3.98 3.36
C TRP A 258 3.19 -2.99 2.90
N VAL A 259 2.77 -3.07 1.64
CA VAL A 259 1.66 -2.24 1.12
C VAL A 259 0.36 -2.46 1.90
N GLU A 260 0.03 -3.71 2.28
CA GLU A 260 -1.16 -4.00 3.08
C GLU A 260 -0.98 -3.57 4.54
N LEU A 261 0.18 -3.85 5.15
CA LEU A 261 0.49 -3.45 6.53
C LEU A 261 0.43 -1.94 6.73
N LYS A 262 0.97 -1.14 5.79
CA LYS A 262 0.84 0.33 5.85
C LYS A 262 -0.61 0.77 5.96
N LYS A 263 -1.49 0.17 5.18
CA LYS A 263 -2.93 0.50 5.19
C LYS A 263 -3.65 0.02 6.44
N ILE A 264 -3.20 -1.07 7.07
CA ILE A 264 -3.70 -1.54 8.38
C ILE A 264 -3.27 -0.55 9.47
N LEU A 265 -1.98 -0.21 9.53
CA LEU A 265 -1.43 0.68 10.54
C LEU A 265 -2.01 2.11 10.49
N GLN A 266 -2.38 2.59 9.30
CA GLN A 266 -3.03 3.89 9.09
C GLN A 266 -4.55 3.83 9.23
N GLY A 267 -5.13 2.63 9.27
CA GLY A 267 -6.57 2.40 9.35
C GLY A 267 -7.13 2.51 10.77
N ASN A 268 -8.45 2.26 10.88
CA ASN A 268 -9.09 2.12 12.18
C ASN A 268 -8.64 0.81 12.85
N TYR A 269 -8.67 0.79 14.17
CA TYR A 269 -8.38 -0.41 14.98
C TYR A 269 -6.99 -1.02 14.71
N ALA A 270 -6.01 -0.19 14.32
CA ALA A 270 -4.68 -0.68 13.95
C ALA A 270 -4.04 -1.51 15.06
N GLU A 271 -4.25 -1.12 16.33
CA GLU A 271 -3.71 -1.83 17.49
C GLU A 271 -4.36 -3.20 17.63
N GLU A 272 -5.69 -3.22 17.73
CA GLU A 272 -6.47 -4.42 17.95
C GLU A 272 -6.26 -5.42 16.80
N LEU A 273 -6.17 -4.91 15.57
CA LEU A 273 -5.90 -5.74 14.39
C LEU A 273 -4.48 -6.31 14.39
N MET A 274 -3.46 -5.53 14.79
CA MET A 274 -2.09 -6.04 14.90
C MET A 274 -1.99 -7.09 16.01
N LEU A 275 -2.68 -6.92 17.15
CA LEU A 275 -2.76 -7.91 18.20
C LEU A 275 -3.46 -9.19 17.72
N LYS A 276 -4.61 -9.05 17.05
CA LYS A 276 -5.33 -10.19 16.48
C LYS A 276 -4.50 -10.94 15.43
N MET A 277 -3.74 -10.22 14.62
CA MET A 277 -2.81 -10.83 13.66
C MET A 277 -1.70 -11.62 14.36
N ALA A 278 -1.17 -11.10 15.48
CA ALA A 278 -0.19 -11.82 16.30
C ALA A 278 -0.80 -13.09 16.92
N ASP A 279 -2.02 -13.02 17.47
CA ASP A 279 -2.76 -14.18 17.99
C ASP A 279 -3.00 -15.26 16.92
N CYS A 280 -3.17 -14.85 15.65
CA CYS A 280 -3.27 -15.78 14.52
C CYS A 280 -1.93 -16.40 14.10
N GLY A 281 -0.79 -16.00 14.69
CA GLY A 281 0.55 -16.47 14.32
C GLY A 281 1.15 -15.81 13.07
N ILE A 282 0.64 -14.64 12.63
CA ILE A 282 1.09 -13.96 11.41
C ILE A 282 2.48 -13.34 11.59
N SER A 283 2.87 -12.96 12.82
CA SER A 283 4.03 -12.11 13.13
C SER A 283 5.32 -12.57 12.46
N THR A 284 5.71 -13.82 12.64
CA THR A 284 6.97 -14.38 12.10
C THR A 284 7.01 -14.37 10.56
N PHE A 285 5.87 -14.62 9.92
CA PHE A 285 5.78 -14.68 8.45
C PHE A 285 5.87 -13.30 7.77
N ILE A 286 5.57 -12.25 8.53
CA ILE A 286 5.74 -10.85 8.07
C ILE A 286 7.03 -10.20 8.56
N GLY A 287 7.88 -10.94 9.28
CA GLY A 287 9.21 -10.50 9.74
C GLY A 287 9.23 -9.80 11.10
N LEU A 288 8.11 -9.79 11.82
CA LEU A 288 8.07 -9.36 13.23
C LEU A 288 8.61 -10.46 14.15
N PRO A 289 9.03 -10.13 15.38
CA PRO A 289 9.27 -11.13 16.43
C PRO A 289 8.08 -12.05 16.61
N GLU A 290 8.31 -13.28 17.06
CA GLU A 290 7.24 -14.24 17.37
C GLU A 290 6.22 -13.64 18.35
N THR A 291 6.75 -12.95 19.37
CA THR A 291 5.94 -12.13 20.27
C THR A 291 6.33 -10.66 20.06
N PRO A 292 5.57 -9.89 19.29
CA PRO A 292 5.85 -8.46 19.07
C PRO A 292 5.74 -7.66 20.37
N ASN A 293 6.41 -6.52 20.43
CA ASN A 293 6.36 -5.62 21.59
C ASN A 293 5.01 -4.88 21.65
N THR A 294 3.97 -5.59 22.06
CA THR A 294 2.61 -5.07 22.12
C THR A 294 2.43 -4.00 23.20
N GLU A 295 3.20 -4.05 24.28
CA GLU A 295 3.12 -3.06 25.36
C GLU A 295 3.61 -1.67 24.88
N GLU A 296 4.72 -1.61 24.16
CA GLU A 296 5.22 -0.36 23.60
C GLU A 296 4.28 0.17 22.51
N PHE A 297 3.69 -0.73 21.73
CA PHE A 297 2.71 -0.37 20.70
C PHE A 297 1.44 0.22 21.33
N LYS A 298 0.92 -0.37 22.41
CA LYS A 298 -0.21 0.17 23.19
C LYS A 298 0.13 1.54 23.78
N ARG A 299 1.31 1.65 24.46
CA ARG A 299 1.79 2.93 24.99
C ARG A 299 1.79 4.03 23.93
N LEU A 300 2.30 3.72 22.75
CA LEU A 300 2.35 4.68 21.65
C LEU A 300 0.94 5.09 21.19
N LYS A 301 0.01 4.16 21.11
CA LYS A 301 -1.37 4.41 20.67
C LYS A 301 -2.16 5.24 21.69
N GLU A 302 -2.05 4.92 22.98
CA GLU A 302 -2.72 5.63 24.07
C GLU A 302 -2.24 7.06 24.24
N ASN A 303 -0.94 7.30 24.02
CA ASN A 303 -0.30 8.60 24.20
C ASN A 303 -0.07 9.36 22.88
N LYS A 304 -0.65 8.89 21.77
CA LYS A 304 -0.49 9.49 20.46
C LYS A 304 -0.83 10.98 20.44
N ILE A 305 0.03 11.79 19.85
CA ILE A 305 -0.21 13.22 19.66
C ILE A 305 -1.46 13.38 18.78
N GLN A 306 -2.46 14.09 19.33
CA GLN A 306 -3.76 14.30 18.66
C GLN A 306 -3.59 15.15 17.39
N ASN A 307 -4.35 14.84 16.36
CA ASN A 307 -4.37 15.55 15.07
C ASN A 307 -3.03 15.58 14.35
N VAL A 308 -2.17 14.58 14.60
CA VAL A 308 -0.89 14.39 13.89
C VAL A 308 -0.86 13.02 13.26
N ASP A 309 -0.56 12.98 11.97
CA ASP A 309 -0.37 11.72 11.25
C ASP A 309 0.99 11.12 11.58
N TYR A 310 0.99 9.83 11.89
CA TYR A 310 2.19 9.05 12.16
C TYR A 310 2.60 8.29 10.90
N ASN A 311 3.89 8.30 10.61
CA ASN A 311 4.42 7.42 9.58
C ASN A 311 4.15 5.95 10.00
N PRO A 312 3.66 5.08 9.11
CA PRO A 312 3.46 3.66 9.44
C PRO A 312 4.72 2.98 9.99
N MET A 313 5.91 3.45 9.59
CA MET A 313 7.18 2.94 10.09
C MET A 313 7.37 3.27 11.57
N THR A 314 6.96 4.45 12.02
CA THR A 314 7.00 4.84 13.45
C THR A 314 6.14 3.91 14.30
N LEU A 315 4.95 3.55 13.82
CA LEU A 315 4.07 2.57 14.47
C LEU A 315 4.69 1.16 14.44
N MET A 316 5.30 0.77 13.33
CA MET A 316 5.96 -0.52 13.18
C MET A 316 7.15 -0.67 14.14
N CYS A 317 7.93 0.40 14.36
CA CYS A 317 9.06 0.38 15.31
C CYS A 317 8.64 0.08 16.75
N ALA A 318 7.40 0.41 17.12
CA ALA A 318 6.90 0.10 18.46
C ALA A 318 6.66 -1.41 18.68
N LEU A 319 6.53 -2.20 17.61
CA LEU A 319 6.39 -3.66 17.69
C LEU A 319 7.74 -4.39 17.79
N LEU A 320 8.87 -3.66 17.72
CA LEU A 320 10.21 -4.21 17.73
C LEU A 320 10.89 -3.97 19.08
N TYR A 321 11.76 -4.90 19.49
CA TYR A 321 12.57 -4.75 20.71
C TYR A 321 13.96 -4.19 20.40
N THR A 322 14.61 -4.66 19.36
CA THR A 322 16.03 -4.47 19.10
C THR A 322 16.30 -3.97 17.66
N PRO A 323 17.47 -3.37 17.40
CA PRO A 323 17.92 -3.08 16.04
C PRO A 323 18.04 -4.33 15.15
N GLU A 324 18.32 -5.50 15.72
CA GLU A 324 18.37 -6.78 15.00
C GLU A 324 16.99 -7.19 14.49
N ASP A 325 15.91 -6.92 15.24
CA ASP A 325 14.55 -7.13 14.77
C ASP A 325 14.25 -6.25 13.57
N ALA A 326 14.74 -5.00 13.58
CA ALA A 326 14.59 -4.08 12.45
C ALA A 326 15.32 -4.58 11.19
N LEU A 327 16.50 -5.18 11.34
CA LEU A 327 17.23 -5.80 10.23
C LEU A 327 16.42 -6.94 9.61
N LYS A 328 15.94 -7.89 10.43
CA LYS A 328 15.11 -9.02 9.97
C LYS A 328 13.85 -8.54 9.28
N LEU A 329 13.18 -7.53 9.85
CA LEU A 329 11.97 -6.95 9.27
C LEU A 329 12.25 -6.32 7.90
N HIS A 330 13.36 -5.56 7.75
CA HIS A 330 13.76 -5.01 6.46
C HIS A 330 14.13 -6.09 5.45
N GLU A 331 14.85 -7.12 5.86
CA GLU A 331 15.19 -8.26 5.00
C GLU A 331 13.93 -8.96 4.48
N ARG A 332 12.88 -9.04 5.30
CA ARG A 332 11.62 -9.66 4.93
C ARG A 332 10.74 -8.77 4.06
N LEU A 333 10.57 -7.49 4.41
CA LEU A 333 9.58 -6.60 3.79
C LEU A 333 10.13 -5.71 2.66
N LYS A 334 11.47 -5.61 2.51
CA LYS A 334 12.13 -4.88 1.43
C LYS A 334 11.72 -3.42 1.37
N PHE A 335 11.81 -2.70 2.49
CA PHE A 335 11.48 -1.29 2.59
C PHE A 335 12.24 -0.42 1.58
N SER A 336 11.64 0.69 1.17
CA SER A 336 12.36 1.75 0.47
C SER A 336 13.52 2.29 1.31
N ALA A 337 14.50 2.93 0.67
CA ALA A 337 15.64 3.50 1.39
C ALA A 337 15.21 4.47 2.50
N TYR A 338 14.20 5.33 2.23
CA TYR A 338 13.66 6.26 3.21
C TYR A 338 13.05 5.53 4.42
N GLU A 339 12.17 4.55 4.18
CA GLU A 339 11.50 3.79 5.25
C GLU A 339 12.49 2.99 6.09
N ARG A 340 13.47 2.36 5.45
CA ARG A 340 14.57 1.65 6.13
C ARG A 340 15.38 2.58 7.03
N ASP A 341 15.80 3.72 6.49
CA ASP A 341 16.64 4.68 7.18
C ASP A 341 15.90 5.31 8.37
N LEU A 342 14.60 5.63 8.21
CA LEU A 342 13.73 6.09 9.30
C LEU A 342 13.64 5.04 10.42
N MET A 343 13.40 3.78 10.07
CA MET A 343 13.33 2.68 11.04
C MET A 343 14.62 2.55 11.84
N TYR A 344 15.77 2.52 11.15
CA TYR A 344 17.07 2.40 11.84
C TYR A 344 17.39 3.62 12.68
N PHE A 345 16.98 4.82 12.24
CA PHE A 345 17.12 6.04 13.03
C PHE A 345 16.34 5.95 14.34
N ILE A 346 15.04 5.59 14.28
CA ILE A 346 14.21 5.44 15.49
C ILE A 346 14.78 4.37 16.41
N MET A 347 15.09 3.18 15.89
CA MET A 347 15.58 2.06 16.69
C MET A 347 16.90 2.38 17.38
N LYS A 348 17.83 3.05 16.69
CA LYS A 348 19.10 3.49 17.27
C LYS A 348 18.91 4.62 18.29
N SER A 349 18.01 5.56 18.00
CA SER A 349 17.78 6.71 18.90
C SER A 349 17.07 6.32 20.20
N ARG A 350 16.35 5.17 20.23
CA ARG A 350 15.75 4.64 21.47
C ARG A 350 16.79 4.22 22.51
N GLU A 351 18.00 3.87 22.08
CA GLU A 351 19.10 3.39 22.92
C GLU A 351 20.04 4.53 23.38
N THR A 352 19.65 5.79 23.13
CA THR A 352 20.50 6.93 23.48
C THR A 352 20.46 7.24 24.97
N ASP A 353 21.62 7.60 25.54
CA ASP A 353 21.76 8.13 26.90
C ASP A 353 21.54 9.67 26.97
N GLN A 354 21.16 10.31 25.85
CA GLN A 354 20.98 11.75 25.80
C GLN A 354 19.68 12.17 26.52
N ASP A 355 19.68 13.42 27.01
CA ASP A 355 18.48 14.01 27.60
C ASP A 355 17.39 14.23 26.55
N LEU A 356 16.38 13.37 26.58
CA LEU A 356 15.24 13.41 25.67
C LEU A 356 14.14 14.41 26.09
N ASP A 357 14.35 15.20 27.16
CA ASP A 357 13.47 16.30 27.56
C ASP A 357 13.94 17.67 27.07
N ASN A 358 15.12 17.73 26.46
CA ASN A 358 15.73 18.94 25.96
C ASN A 358 15.58 19.10 24.45
N LEU A 359 15.00 20.20 24.00
CA LEU A 359 14.86 20.52 22.57
C LEU A 359 16.21 20.53 21.82
N LEU A 360 17.27 21.01 22.47
CA LEU A 360 18.60 21.09 21.87
C LEU A 360 19.11 19.71 21.44
N THR A 361 18.80 18.64 22.20
CA THR A 361 19.14 17.27 21.84
C THR A 361 18.59 16.90 20.45
N PHE A 362 17.33 17.19 20.19
CA PHE A 362 16.68 16.90 18.92
C PHE A 362 17.18 17.80 17.78
N GLN A 363 17.47 19.07 18.08
CA GLN A 363 18.12 19.98 17.12
C GLN A 363 19.51 19.48 16.72
N GLN A 364 20.29 18.96 17.67
CA GLN A 364 21.59 18.32 17.41
C GLN A 364 21.44 17.05 16.57
N MET A 365 20.44 16.21 16.87
CA MET A 365 20.13 15.02 16.06
C MET A 365 19.84 15.37 14.59
N CYS A 366 19.21 16.53 14.30
CA CYS A 366 18.96 16.99 12.92
C CYS A 366 20.24 17.25 12.11
N LEU A 367 21.40 17.41 12.75
CA LEU A 367 22.69 17.58 12.09
C LEU A 367 23.47 16.28 11.96
N GLN A 368 23.01 15.19 12.58
CA GLN A 368 23.67 13.89 12.50
C GLN A 368 23.39 13.29 11.10
N THR A 369 24.45 12.92 10.39
CA THR A 369 24.36 12.40 9.01
C THR A 369 24.70 10.90 8.93
N PHE A 370 24.56 10.17 10.03
CA PHE A 370 24.94 8.76 10.08
C PHE A 370 23.96 7.82 9.37
N ILE A 371 22.72 8.23 9.22
CA ILE A 371 21.65 7.41 8.64
C ILE A 371 20.85 8.28 7.65
N GLY A 372 20.69 7.80 6.43
CA GLY A 372 19.86 8.43 5.42
C GLY A 372 20.48 9.64 4.72
N LYS A 373 19.63 10.42 4.06
CA LYS A 373 20.03 11.65 3.35
C LYS A 373 19.89 12.85 4.30
N PRO A 374 20.83 13.81 4.29
CA PRO A 374 20.76 14.98 5.18
C PRO A 374 19.45 15.75 5.15
N LYS A 375 18.77 15.81 4.00
CA LYS A 375 17.48 16.48 3.85
C LYS A 375 16.33 15.79 4.59
N ASP A 376 16.43 14.49 4.85
CA ASP A 376 15.37 13.68 5.42
C ASP A 376 15.52 13.57 6.97
N VAL A 377 16.70 13.95 7.52
CA VAL A 377 17.03 13.73 8.94
C VAL A 377 16.10 14.50 9.88
N LYS A 378 15.71 15.73 9.55
CA LYS A 378 14.76 16.50 10.40
C LYS A 378 13.42 15.77 10.50
N GLU A 379 12.92 15.22 9.41
CA GLU A 379 11.70 14.42 9.40
C GLU A 379 11.83 13.14 10.24
N TYR A 380 12.99 12.48 10.22
CA TYR A 380 13.25 11.33 11.10
C TYR A 380 13.21 11.72 12.57
N VAL A 381 13.76 12.88 12.94
CA VAL A 381 13.71 13.39 14.31
C VAL A 381 12.28 13.75 14.72
N GLU A 382 11.50 14.34 13.82
CA GLU A 382 10.08 14.61 14.05
C GLU A 382 9.30 13.31 14.29
N GLU A 383 9.54 12.26 13.50
CA GLU A 383 8.93 10.95 13.70
C GLU A 383 9.39 10.29 15.01
N PHE A 384 10.65 10.47 15.42
CA PHE A 384 11.13 10.00 16.71
C PHE A 384 10.45 10.73 17.88
N LEU A 385 10.21 12.03 17.79
CA LEU A 385 9.42 12.78 18.77
C LEU A 385 7.97 12.30 18.85
N LYS A 386 7.38 11.93 17.73
CA LYS A 386 6.06 11.30 17.70
C LYS A 386 6.12 9.93 18.39
N PHE A 387 7.15 9.10 18.11
CA PHE A 387 7.36 7.83 18.79
C PHE A 387 7.47 7.99 20.32
N LEU A 388 8.15 9.03 20.79
CA LEU A 388 8.28 9.38 22.20
C LEU A 388 7.01 10.02 22.78
N CYS A 389 6.02 10.36 21.96
CA CYS A 389 4.80 11.08 22.33
C CYS A 389 5.05 12.49 22.91
N LYS A 390 6.16 13.15 22.53
CA LYS A 390 6.59 14.45 23.07
C LYS A 390 6.03 15.61 22.25
N LYS A 391 4.75 15.93 22.48
CA LYS A 391 4.00 16.93 21.70
C LYS A 391 4.70 18.29 21.64
N ASP A 392 5.04 18.86 22.82
CA ASP A 392 5.58 20.21 22.89
C ASP A 392 6.94 20.34 22.17
N LEU A 393 7.77 19.32 22.28
CA LEU A 393 9.06 19.27 21.58
C LEU A 393 8.87 19.07 20.08
N TYR A 394 7.90 18.25 19.68
CA TYR A 394 7.54 18.06 18.26
C TYR A 394 7.09 19.38 17.62
N GLU A 395 6.17 20.13 18.27
CA GLU A 395 5.68 21.41 17.77
C GLU A 395 6.82 22.43 17.66
N LYS A 396 7.66 22.56 18.69
CA LYS A 396 8.83 23.45 18.67
C LYS A 396 9.84 23.08 17.59
N LEU A 397 10.13 21.78 17.41
CA LEU A 397 11.08 21.33 16.38
C LEU A 397 10.52 21.53 14.98
N LYS A 398 9.22 21.32 14.78
CA LYS A 398 8.54 21.54 13.49
C LYS A 398 8.67 22.97 13.01
N GLU A 399 8.49 23.94 13.91
CA GLU A 399 8.63 25.37 13.62
C GLU A 399 10.10 25.80 13.45
N TRP A 400 11.02 25.09 14.11
CA TRP A 400 12.44 25.41 14.05
C TRP A 400 13.03 25.18 12.65
N GLN A 401 13.73 26.18 12.14
CA GLN A 401 14.50 26.07 10.91
C GLN A 401 15.97 25.84 11.23
N ILE A 402 16.56 24.83 10.55
CA ILE A 402 17.99 24.53 10.73
C ILE A 402 18.78 25.76 10.28
N PRO A 403 19.56 26.40 11.19
CA PRO A 403 20.33 27.58 10.82
C PRO A 403 21.39 27.24 9.77
N ARG A 404 21.76 28.25 8.97
CA ARG A 404 22.84 28.06 7.99
C ARG A 404 24.17 27.94 8.71
N PHE A 405 24.87 26.83 8.46
CA PHE A 405 26.23 26.63 8.99
C PHE A 405 27.18 27.71 8.45
N PRO A 406 27.96 28.40 9.32
CA PRO A 406 28.70 29.60 8.94
C PRO A 406 30.01 29.35 8.17
N ILE A 407 30.41 28.08 7.97
CA ILE A 407 31.63 27.69 7.26
C ILE A 407 31.27 26.92 6.00
N ASP A 408 31.93 27.20 4.89
CA ASP A 408 31.83 26.45 3.65
C ASP A 408 33.16 25.72 3.29
N GLY A 409 33.12 24.91 2.20
CA GLY A 409 34.27 24.14 1.77
C GLY A 409 35.41 24.98 1.23
N SER A 410 35.17 26.21 0.75
CA SER A 410 36.19 27.12 0.30
C SER A 410 36.98 27.70 1.47
N THR A 411 36.27 28.06 2.55
CA THR A 411 36.86 28.55 3.78
C THR A 411 37.78 27.48 4.41
N LEU A 412 37.33 26.23 4.50
CA LEU A 412 38.19 25.14 5.02
C LEU A 412 39.44 24.88 4.18
N LYS A 413 39.34 24.99 2.83
CA LYS A 413 40.50 24.86 1.95
C LYS A 413 41.52 25.98 2.16
N GLN A 414 41.08 27.23 2.34
CA GLN A 414 41.94 28.36 2.66
C GLN A 414 42.72 28.18 3.98
N HIS A 415 42.13 27.42 4.91
CA HIS A 415 42.77 27.05 6.20
C HIS A 415 43.49 25.70 6.18
N GLY A 416 43.89 25.25 4.98
CA GLY A 416 44.75 24.06 4.82
C GLY A 416 44.07 22.70 4.96
N CYS A 417 42.74 22.64 4.92
CA CYS A 417 42.05 21.36 5.00
C CYS A 417 42.14 20.58 3.67
N PRO A 418 42.41 19.27 3.73
CA PRO A 418 42.47 18.42 2.56
C PRO A 418 41.08 18.20 1.95
N SER A 419 41.04 18.09 0.62
CA SER A 419 39.80 17.77 -0.11
C SER A 419 39.41 16.29 0.04
N GLY A 420 38.14 15.96 -0.26
CA GLY A 420 37.61 14.59 -0.28
C GLY A 420 36.94 14.16 1.03
N LYS A 421 36.97 12.86 1.35
CA LYS A 421 36.26 12.29 2.51
C LYS A 421 36.67 12.93 3.85
N ILE A 422 37.94 13.31 4.00
CA ILE A 422 38.47 13.94 5.21
C ILE A 422 37.80 15.28 5.46
N MET A 423 37.55 16.08 4.42
CA MET A 423 36.83 17.34 4.56
C MET A 423 35.41 17.13 5.12
N GLY A 424 34.74 16.09 4.68
CA GLY A 424 33.42 15.71 5.24
C GLY A 424 33.49 15.41 6.74
N THR A 425 34.55 14.68 7.19
CA THR A 425 34.76 14.40 8.61
C THR A 425 35.05 15.67 9.42
N ILE A 426 35.84 16.60 8.86
CA ILE A 426 36.10 17.90 9.50
C ILE A 426 34.79 18.69 9.63
N PHE A 427 33.99 18.76 8.55
CA PHE A 427 32.69 19.40 8.60
C PHE A 427 31.78 18.83 9.68
N SER A 428 31.71 17.49 9.79
CA SER A 428 30.89 16.83 10.82
C SER A 428 31.32 17.23 12.23
N LYS A 429 32.63 17.21 12.52
CA LYS A 429 33.16 17.63 13.84
C LYS A 429 32.88 19.10 14.16
N LEU A 430 33.07 19.99 13.17
CA LEU A 430 32.77 21.41 13.36
C LEU A 430 31.26 21.65 13.57
N LYS A 431 30.40 20.92 12.88
CA LYS A 431 28.95 20.98 13.11
C LYS A 431 28.54 20.47 14.47
N GLU A 432 29.21 19.43 15.02
CA GLU A 432 29.00 18.93 16.37
C GLU A 432 29.34 20.03 17.40
N ILE A 433 30.49 20.70 17.26
CA ILE A 433 30.90 21.79 18.15
C ILE A 433 29.90 22.95 18.04
N TRP A 434 29.50 23.31 16.81
CA TRP A 434 28.51 24.37 16.58
C TRP A 434 27.17 24.05 17.23
N ALA A 435 26.72 22.83 17.14
CA ALA A 435 25.48 22.37 17.76
C ALA A 435 25.58 22.34 19.30
N GLN A 436 26.74 21.90 19.88
CA GLN A 436 27.02 21.97 21.32
C GLN A 436 26.95 23.40 21.85
N ASN A 437 27.36 24.39 21.02
CA ASN A 437 27.26 25.81 21.35
C ASN A 437 25.94 26.45 20.93
N GLU A 438 24.85 25.64 20.90
CA GLU A 438 23.50 26.10 20.60
C GLU A 438 23.37 26.83 19.25
N PHE A 439 24.17 26.47 18.25
CA PHE A 439 24.23 27.10 16.92
C PHE A 439 24.64 28.58 16.91
N LYS A 440 25.27 29.06 17.96
CA LYS A 440 25.65 30.48 18.14
C LYS A 440 27.06 30.81 17.71
N SER A 441 27.94 29.81 17.56
CA SER A 441 29.35 30.06 17.21
C SER A 441 29.49 30.71 15.83
N THR A 442 30.35 31.70 15.76
CA THR A 442 30.76 32.36 14.53
C THR A 442 31.74 31.51 13.72
N SER A 443 31.97 31.92 12.47
CA SER A 443 32.97 31.28 11.60
C SER A 443 34.36 31.24 12.26
N ASP A 444 34.80 32.36 12.83
CA ASP A 444 36.14 32.52 13.43
C ASP A 444 36.29 31.65 14.68
N GLU A 445 35.26 31.57 15.53
CA GLU A 445 35.26 30.71 16.71
C GLU A 445 35.39 29.23 16.32
N LEU A 446 34.67 28.78 15.29
CA LEU A 446 34.74 27.41 14.79
C LEU A 446 36.09 27.10 14.12
N LEU A 447 36.65 28.07 13.39
CA LEU A 447 37.98 27.93 12.76
C LEU A 447 39.09 27.82 13.80
N ASN A 448 38.95 28.44 14.99
CA ASN A 448 39.88 28.28 16.11
C ASN A 448 39.96 26.83 16.65
N GLU A 449 38.91 26.02 16.48
CA GLU A 449 38.90 24.59 16.85
C GLU A 449 39.57 23.71 15.76
N LEU A 450 39.75 24.24 14.57
CA LEU A 450 40.25 23.47 13.44
C LEU A 450 41.64 22.83 13.68
N PRO A 451 42.65 23.50 14.29
CA PRO A 451 43.95 22.87 14.60
C PRO A 451 43.83 21.64 15.49
N LYS A 452 42.92 21.67 16.46
CA LYS A 452 42.64 20.53 17.35
C LYS A 452 42.01 19.37 16.59
N ILE A 453 41.02 19.64 15.71
CA ILE A 453 40.38 18.62 14.88
C ILE A 453 41.42 17.98 13.93
N LEU A 454 42.24 18.78 13.27
CA LEU A 454 43.30 18.30 12.37
C LEU A 454 44.28 17.38 13.10
N LYS A 455 44.71 17.75 14.32
CA LYS A 455 45.59 16.93 15.16
C LYS A 455 44.93 15.60 15.54
N GLU A 456 43.67 15.60 15.96
CA GLU A 456 42.90 14.39 16.26
C GLU A 456 42.80 13.44 15.06
N LEU A 457 42.64 13.97 13.87
CA LEU A 457 42.54 13.22 12.62
C LEU A 457 43.93 12.81 12.05
N ASN A 458 45.04 13.14 12.73
CA ASN A 458 46.42 12.97 12.28
C ASN A 458 46.69 13.58 10.90
N ILE A 459 46.22 14.81 10.69
CA ILE A 459 46.41 15.54 9.45
C ILE A 459 47.59 16.53 9.67
N VAL A 460 48.66 16.39 8.87
CA VAL A 460 49.81 17.29 8.85
C VAL A 460 50.01 17.73 7.41
N ASP A 461 50.23 19.04 7.21
CA ASP A 461 50.42 19.65 5.89
C ASP A 461 49.37 19.21 4.83
N GLY A 462 48.12 19.15 5.21
CA GLY A 462 47.02 18.78 4.33
C GLY A 462 46.98 17.30 3.90
N LYS A 463 47.78 16.42 4.54
CA LYS A 463 47.84 14.98 4.29
C LYS A 463 47.57 14.19 5.56
N GLN A 464 46.78 13.14 5.47
CA GLN A 464 46.54 12.23 6.58
C GLN A 464 47.76 11.29 6.75
N VAL A 465 48.40 11.34 7.88
CA VAL A 465 49.51 10.42 8.23
C VAL A 465 48.91 9.11 8.78
N LYS A 466 49.16 8.00 8.10
CA LYS A 466 48.73 6.66 8.60
C LYS A 466 49.46 6.37 9.92
N LYS A 467 48.73 6.04 11.00
CA LYS A 467 49.33 5.44 12.17
C LYS A 467 50.10 4.17 11.73
N ALA A 468 51.38 4.09 12.07
CA ALA A 468 52.11 2.84 11.94
C ALA A 468 51.34 1.76 12.69
N ARG A 469 51.08 0.64 12.05
CA ARG A 469 50.52 -0.54 12.71
C ARG A 469 51.59 -1.05 13.70
N THR A 470 51.37 -0.80 14.98
CA THR A 470 52.07 -1.53 16.04
C THR A 470 51.43 -2.87 16.28
#